data_6bedda294b97dd1df5223296b6a50e92
#
_entry.id   6bedda294b97dd1df5223296b6a50e92
#
_cell.length_a   1.000
_cell.length_b   1.000
_cell.length_c   1.000
_cell.angle_alpha   90.00
_cell.angle_beta   90.00
_cell.angle_gamma   90.00
#
_symmetry.space_group_name_H-M   'P 1'
#
loop_
_entity.id
_entity.type
_entity.pdbx_description
1 polymer ?
#
loop_
_entity_poly.entity_id
_entity_poly.type
_entity_poly.pdbx_seq_one_letter_code
_entity_poly.pdbx_strand_id
1 'polypeptide(L)'
;RPVLLGSVYESTIWAIIGQQISAKVAHGIKKSLLEKTGAKITINNCEYYTDLCPHKVLELSIKQLRDLKLSQRKAEYIHEMTKAIINGELDLSNLYLLNREEGCSYLMKHRGIGKWTAESILMRGIGRQDILPAGDLIIRKVVGEMYEYNELLTESQVREMSTQWKTAETLITHLCWFYMQEKIL
;
A
#
# COMPACT_ATOMS: atom_id res chain seq x y z
N ARG A 1 -12.04 12.00 -5.78
CA ARG A 1 -12.08 10.52 -5.58
C ARG A 1 -10.70 10.03 -5.22
N PRO A 2 -10.55 9.07 -4.30
CA PRO A 2 -9.25 8.46 -4.04
C PRO A 2 -8.71 7.79 -5.32
N VAL A 3 -7.39 7.87 -5.47
CA VAL A 3 -6.71 7.21 -6.59
C VAL A 3 -6.54 5.73 -6.23
N LEU A 4 -7.23 4.86 -6.96
CA LEU A 4 -7.04 3.43 -6.85
C LEU A 4 -5.77 3.01 -7.61
N LEU A 5 -5.09 2.00 -7.09
CA LEU A 5 -4.06 1.27 -7.82
C LEU A 5 -4.72 0.14 -8.62
N GLY A 6 -4.20 -0.20 -9.77
CA GLY A 6 -4.81 -1.07 -10.77
C GLY A 6 -5.67 -2.22 -10.24
N SER A 7 -5.08 -3.16 -9.49
CA SER A 7 -5.82 -4.27 -8.87
C SER A 7 -5.58 -4.32 -7.35
N VAL A 8 -6.42 -5.09 -6.62
CA VAL A 8 -6.22 -5.34 -5.18
C VAL A 8 -4.89 -6.07 -4.95
N TYR A 9 -4.54 -7.00 -5.85
CA TYR A 9 -3.24 -7.67 -5.81
C TYR A 9 -2.09 -6.66 -5.95
N GLU A 10 -2.14 -5.80 -6.93
CA GLU A 10 -1.13 -4.76 -7.13
C GLU A 10 -1.01 -3.84 -5.92
N SER A 11 -2.14 -3.44 -5.34
CA SER A 11 -2.18 -2.64 -4.12
C SER A 11 -1.53 -3.37 -2.94
N THR A 12 -1.72 -4.69 -2.83
CA THR A 12 -1.10 -5.52 -1.80
C THR A 12 0.42 -5.53 -1.95
N ILE A 13 0.92 -5.79 -3.17
CA ILE A 13 2.36 -5.79 -3.44
C ILE A 13 2.96 -4.40 -3.22
N TRP A 14 2.27 -3.34 -3.65
CA TRP A 14 2.71 -1.97 -3.44
C TRP A 14 2.81 -1.62 -1.95
N ALA A 15 1.83 -2.01 -1.14
CA ALA A 15 1.84 -1.76 0.30
C ALA A 15 3.02 -2.47 1.00
N ILE A 16 3.36 -3.71 0.60
CA ILE A 16 4.53 -4.42 1.12
C ILE A 16 5.84 -3.73 0.69
N ILE A 17 5.95 -3.35 -0.58
CA ILE A 17 7.12 -2.62 -1.10
C ILE A 17 7.34 -1.33 -0.32
N GLY A 18 6.27 -0.58 -0.07
CA GLY A 18 6.29 0.74 0.57
C GLY A 18 6.65 0.77 2.05
N GLN A 19 6.67 -0.37 2.75
CA GLN A 19 7.00 -0.42 4.18
C GLN A 19 8.37 0.20 4.47
N GLN A 20 8.44 1.17 5.40
CA GLN A 20 9.68 1.74 5.94
C GLN A 20 10.67 2.31 4.89
N ILE A 21 10.19 2.72 3.73
CA ILE A 21 11.01 3.38 2.71
C ILE A 21 10.28 4.59 2.12
N SER A 22 11.02 5.50 1.48
CA SER A 22 10.40 6.66 0.81
C SER A 22 9.59 6.23 -0.42
N ALA A 23 8.58 7.03 -0.75
CA ALA A 23 7.75 6.81 -1.94
C ALA A 23 8.58 6.73 -3.24
N LYS A 24 9.64 7.54 -3.36
CA LYS A 24 10.56 7.54 -4.52
C LYS A 24 11.26 6.18 -4.68
N VAL A 25 11.77 5.62 -3.59
CA VAL A 25 12.43 4.30 -3.61
C VAL A 25 11.41 3.21 -3.92
N ALA A 26 10.23 3.24 -3.27
CA ALA A 26 9.16 2.28 -3.51
C ALA A 26 8.70 2.29 -4.98
N HIS A 27 8.56 3.48 -5.59
CA HIS A 27 8.20 3.62 -7.00
C HIS A 27 9.24 2.98 -7.94
N GLY A 28 10.53 3.20 -7.68
CA GLY A 28 11.60 2.57 -8.47
C GLY A 28 11.56 1.04 -8.41
N ILE A 29 11.34 0.46 -7.22
CA ILE A 29 11.21 -0.99 -7.05
C ILE A 29 9.97 -1.53 -7.79
N LYS A 30 8.82 -0.85 -7.64
CA LYS A 30 7.58 -1.23 -8.34
C LYS A 30 7.78 -1.23 -9.85
N LYS A 31 8.39 -0.17 -10.40
CA LYS A 31 8.68 -0.07 -11.83
C LYS A 31 9.52 -1.25 -12.31
N SER A 32 10.62 -1.57 -11.61
CA SER A 32 11.48 -2.69 -11.96
C SER A 32 10.78 -4.05 -11.86
N LEU A 33 9.84 -4.21 -10.93
CA LEU A 33 9.02 -5.41 -10.82
C LEU A 33 8.03 -5.53 -11.98
N LEU A 34 7.36 -4.42 -12.35
CA LEU A 34 6.46 -4.35 -13.51
C LEU A 34 7.20 -4.66 -14.81
N GLU A 35 8.39 -4.13 -15.02
CA GLU A 35 9.23 -4.40 -16.20
C GLU A 35 9.57 -5.89 -16.36
N LYS A 36 9.66 -6.62 -15.23
CA LYS A 36 9.94 -8.07 -15.24
C LYS A 36 8.69 -8.94 -15.39
N THR A 37 7.56 -8.51 -14.85
CA THR A 37 6.39 -9.38 -14.65
C THR A 37 5.13 -8.89 -15.37
N GLY A 38 5.05 -7.62 -15.72
CA GLY A 38 3.93 -7.04 -16.47
C GLY A 38 3.97 -7.44 -17.94
N ALA A 39 2.84 -7.38 -18.63
CA ALA A 39 2.80 -7.44 -20.07
C ALA A 39 3.19 -6.08 -20.67
N LYS A 40 4.07 -6.12 -21.66
CA LYS A 40 4.54 -4.92 -22.36
C LYS A 40 3.58 -4.55 -23.46
N ILE A 41 3.19 -3.29 -23.53
CA ILE A 41 2.43 -2.72 -24.64
C ILE A 41 3.17 -1.50 -25.18
N THR A 42 3.09 -1.27 -26.48
CA THR A 42 3.72 -0.11 -27.14
C THR A 42 2.63 0.78 -27.71
N ILE A 43 2.62 2.05 -27.31
CA ILE A 43 1.69 3.06 -27.81
C ILE A 43 2.51 4.28 -28.23
N ASN A 44 2.39 4.74 -29.48
CA ASN A 44 3.12 5.89 -30.01
C ASN A 44 4.63 5.81 -29.78
N ASN A 45 5.23 4.64 -30.03
CA ASN A 45 6.65 4.34 -29.80
C ASN A 45 7.10 4.45 -28.32
N CYS A 46 6.19 4.57 -27.37
CA CYS A 46 6.46 4.52 -25.93
C CYS A 46 6.06 3.15 -25.38
N GLU A 47 6.93 2.60 -24.55
CA GLU A 47 6.69 1.32 -23.88
C GLU A 47 5.97 1.53 -22.55
N TYR A 48 4.91 0.78 -22.34
CA TYR A 48 4.14 0.73 -21.11
C TYR A 48 4.08 -0.72 -20.63
N TYR A 49 3.92 -0.88 -19.31
CA TYR A 49 3.73 -2.17 -18.68
C TYR A 49 2.35 -2.21 -18.04
N THR A 50 1.65 -3.33 -18.24
CA THR A 50 0.36 -3.57 -17.59
C THR A 50 0.54 -4.00 -16.14
N ASP A 51 -0.58 -4.30 -15.47
CA ASP A 51 -0.62 -4.75 -14.08
C ASP A 51 0.32 -5.93 -13.80
N LEU A 52 0.70 -6.07 -12.53
CA LEU A 52 1.49 -7.20 -12.06
C LEU A 52 0.75 -8.53 -12.30
N CYS A 53 1.40 -9.46 -12.98
CA CYS A 53 0.88 -10.82 -13.14
C CYS A 53 1.33 -11.69 -11.95
N PRO A 54 0.40 -12.20 -11.10
CA PRO A 54 0.76 -13.00 -9.92
C PRO A 54 1.61 -14.22 -10.28
N HIS A 55 1.27 -14.95 -11.36
CA HIS A 55 2.03 -16.12 -11.79
C HIS A 55 3.47 -15.77 -12.14
N LYS A 56 3.70 -14.69 -12.88
CA LYS A 56 5.06 -14.24 -13.22
C LYS A 56 5.84 -13.72 -11.99
N VAL A 57 5.15 -13.13 -11.02
CA VAL A 57 5.79 -12.73 -9.75
C VAL A 57 6.24 -13.96 -8.97
N LEU A 58 5.43 -15.04 -8.96
CA LEU A 58 5.77 -16.29 -8.28
C LEU A 58 6.91 -17.05 -8.96
N GLU A 59 7.12 -16.89 -10.28
CA GLU A 59 8.26 -17.46 -11.01
C GLU A 59 9.60 -16.85 -10.59
N LEU A 60 9.59 -15.63 -10.03
CA LEU A 60 10.80 -14.98 -9.54
C LEU A 60 11.26 -15.62 -8.22
N SER A 61 12.49 -16.09 -8.18
CA SER A 61 13.12 -16.54 -6.95
C SER A 61 13.27 -15.36 -5.95
N ILE A 62 13.39 -15.70 -4.65
CA ILE A 62 13.68 -14.69 -3.61
C ILE A 62 14.93 -13.88 -3.94
N LYS A 63 15.97 -14.52 -4.52
CA LYS A 63 17.17 -13.83 -4.96
C LYS A 63 16.86 -12.79 -6.05
N GLN A 64 16.09 -13.15 -7.07
CA GLN A 64 15.70 -12.24 -8.14
C GLN A 64 14.83 -11.08 -7.65
N LEU A 65 13.94 -11.32 -6.67
CA LEU A 65 13.20 -10.25 -6.01
C LEU A 65 14.12 -9.31 -5.21
N ARG A 66 15.14 -9.84 -4.54
CA ARG A 66 16.16 -9.03 -3.85
C ARG A 66 17.02 -8.19 -4.79
N ASP A 67 17.34 -8.70 -5.97
CA ASP A 67 18.06 -7.98 -7.00
C ASP A 67 17.31 -6.71 -7.45
N LEU A 68 15.99 -6.65 -7.22
CA LEU A 68 15.16 -5.45 -7.39
C LEU A 68 15.25 -4.47 -6.20
N LYS A 69 16.23 -4.62 -5.31
CA LYS A 69 16.42 -3.82 -4.08
C LYS A 69 15.38 -4.04 -2.97
N LEU A 70 14.66 -5.15 -3.01
CA LEU A 70 13.83 -5.58 -1.90
C LEU A 70 14.69 -6.15 -0.76
N SER A 71 14.32 -5.89 0.50
CA SER A 71 14.91 -6.61 1.62
C SER A 71 14.53 -8.08 1.57
N GLN A 72 15.32 -8.94 2.23
CA GLN A 72 15.03 -10.38 2.32
C GLN A 72 13.59 -10.62 2.78
N ARG A 73 13.16 -9.96 3.88
CA ARG A 73 11.82 -10.10 4.44
C ARG A 73 10.72 -9.69 3.45
N LYS A 74 10.88 -8.57 2.75
CA LYS A 74 9.88 -8.11 1.77
C LYS A 74 9.79 -9.07 0.58
N ALA A 75 10.91 -9.58 0.09
CA ALA A 75 10.92 -10.58 -0.98
C ALA A 75 10.17 -11.84 -0.56
N GLU A 76 10.39 -12.33 0.66
CA GLU A 76 9.65 -13.46 1.23
C GLU A 76 8.16 -13.15 1.35
N TYR A 77 7.78 -12.00 1.91
CA TYR A 77 6.37 -11.60 2.06
C TYR A 77 5.64 -11.53 0.72
N ILE A 78 6.28 -10.93 -0.30
CA ILE A 78 5.71 -10.86 -1.65
C ILE A 78 5.50 -12.26 -2.23
N HIS A 79 6.50 -13.14 -2.10
CA HIS A 79 6.43 -14.49 -2.63
C HIS A 79 5.36 -15.34 -1.91
N GLU A 80 5.36 -15.35 -0.56
CA GLU A 80 4.37 -16.06 0.26
C GLU A 80 2.95 -15.55 0.00
N MET A 81 2.76 -14.23 -0.05
CA MET A 81 1.48 -13.59 -0.32
C MET A 81 0.96 -13.95 -1.71
N THR A 82 1.81 -13.86 -2.72
CA THR A 82 1.44 -14.21 -4.10
C THR A 82 1.05 -15.68 -4.20
N LYS A 83 1.78 -16.57 -3.52
CA LYS A 83 1.47 -18.00 -3.46
C LYS A 83 0.12 -18.25 -2.79
N ALA A 84 -0.16 -17.62 -1.66
CA ALA A 84 -1.44 -17.75 -0.96
C ALA A 84 -2.63 -17.30 -1.82
N ILE A 85 -2.45 -16.22 -2.59
CA ILE A 85 -3.48 -15.72 -3.50
C ILE A 85 -3.72 -16.70 -4.66
N ILE A 86 -2.68 -17.21 -5.30
CA ILE A 86 -2.79 -18.16 -6.42
C ILE A 86 -3.43 -19.48 -5.96
N ASN A 87 -3.10 -19.94 -4.77
CA ASN A 87 -3.65 -21.17 -4.19
C ASN A 87 -5.09 -21.01 -3.65
N GLY A 88 -5.64 -19.80 -3.62
CA GLY A 88 -6.97 -19.52 -3.05
C GLY A 88 -6.99 -19.51 -1.51
N GLU A 89 -5.84 -19.56 -0.84
CA GLU A 89 -5.72 -19.43 0.61
C GLU A 89 -6.02 -18.01 1.09
N LEU A 90 -5.78 -17.02 0.23
CA LEU A 90 -6.16 -15.62 0.40
C LEU A 90 -7.00 -15.17 -0.80
N ASP A 91 -8.30 -15.10 -0.61
CA ASP A 91 -9.22 -14.55 -1.59
C ASP A 91 -9.40 -13.04 -1.37
N LEU A 92 -8.76 -12.23 -2.21
CA LEU A 92 -8.82 -10.77 -2.13
C LEU A 92 -10.22 -10.22 -2.47
N SER A 93 -11.09 -10.99 -3.14
CA SER A 93 -12.45 -10.58 -3.44
C SER A 93 -13.32 -10.47 -2.17
N ASN A 94 -13.02 -11.24 -1.14
CA ASN A 94 -13.71 -11.15 0.15
C ASN A 94 -13.59 -9.76 0.79
N LEU A 95 -12.54 -9.00 0.48
CA LEU A 95 -12.35 -7.67 1.02
C LEU A 95 -13.47 -6.69 0.64
N TYR A 96 -14.18 -6.92 -0.46
CA TYR A 96 -15.35 -6.10 -0.85
C TYR A 96 -16.58 -6.35 0.03
N LEU A 97 -16.63 -7.49 0.72
CA LEU A 97 -17.75 -7.90 1.56
C LEU A 97 -17.53 -7.57 3.05
N LEU A 98 -16.30 -7.31 3.44
CA LEU A 98 -15.89 -7.09 4.83
C LEU A 98 -15.95 -5.60 5.19
N ASN A 99 -16.28 -5.30 6.45
CA ASN A 99 -16.10 -3.96 6.99
C ASN A 99 -14.59 -3.66 7.22
N ARG A 100 -14.27 -2.45 7.68
CA ARG A 100 -12.87 -2.01 7.88
C ARG A 100 -12.10 -2.92 8.85
N GLU A 101 -12.68 -3.19 10.00
CA GLU A 101 -12.08 -3.99 11.07
C GLU A 101 -11.89 -5.45 10.64
N GLU A 102 -12.91 -6.02 10.03
CA GLU A 102 -12.88 -7.38 9.49
C GLU A 102 -11.86 -7.50 8.36
N GLY A 103 -11.83 -6.55 7.43
CA GLY A 103 -10.87 -6.53 6.33
C GLY A 103 -9.43 -6.40 6.81
N CYS A 104 -9.16 -5.52 7.78
CA CYS A 104 -7.84 -5.44 8.42
C CYS A 104 -7.46 -6.77 9.10
N SER A 105 -8.38 -7.33 9.89
CA SER A 105 -8.15 -8.60 10.60
C SER A 105 -7.93 -9.76 9.63
N TYR A 106 -8.65 -9.79 8.51
CA TYR A 106 -8.51 -10.79 7.46
C TYR A 106 -7.11 -10.74 6.84
N LEU A 107 -6.65 -9.55 6.45
CA LEU A 107 -5.32 -9.35 5.85
C LEU A 107 -4.19 -9.60 6.85
N MET A 108 -4.34 -9.18 8.10
CA MET A 108 -3.30 -9.30 9.13
C MET A 108 -3.02 -10.74 9.58
N LYS A 109 -3.83 -11.73 9.17
CA LYS A 109 -3.51 -13.15 9.36
C LYS A 109 -2.28 -13.58 8.56
N HIS A 110 -1.91 -12.83 7.53
CA HIS A 110 -0.79 -13.16 6.67
C HIS A 110 0.50 -12.48 7.11
N ARG A 111 1.59 -13.22 7.08
CA ARG A 111 2.92 -12.74 7.47
C ARG A 111 3.32 -11.53 6.63
N GLY A 112 3.82 -10.50 7.28
CA GLY A 112 4.25 -9.26 6.62
C GLY A 112 3.16 -8.20 6.45
N ILE A 113 1.91 -8.50 6.81
CA ILE A 113 0.81 -7.54 6.81
C ILE A 113 0.55 -7.05 8.24
N GLY A 114 1.01 -5.84 8.54
CA GLY A 114 0.62 -5.10 9.74
C GLY A 114 -0.56 -4.18 9.47
N LYS A 115 -1.03 -3.48 10.52
CA LYS A 115 -2.20 -2.60 10.46
C LYS A 115 -2.09 -1.55 9.35
N TRP A 116 -0.97 -0.82 9.28
CA TRP A 116 -0.72 0.19 8.24
C TRP A 116 -0.80 -0.40 6.82
N THR A 117 -0.25 -1.61 6.63
CA THR A 117 -0.26 -2.30 5.33
C THR A 117 -1.68 -2.71 4.96
N ALA A 118 -2.44 -3.29 5.90
CA ALA A 118 -3.84 -3.67 5.70
C ALA A 118 -4.72 -2.44 5.38
N GLU A 119 -4.60 -1.36 6.15
CA GLU A 119 -5.28 -0.10 5.90
C GLU A 119 -4.95 0.45 4.51
N SER A 120 -3.68 0.42 4.11
CA SER A 120 -3.24 0.87 2.77
C SER A 120 -3.85 0.03 1.64
N ILE A 121 -3.96 -1.29 1.81
CA ILE A 121 -4.59 -2.20 0.84
C ILE A 121 -6.09 -1.88 0.72
N LEU A 122 -6.80 -1.75 1.84
CA LEU A 122 -8.24 -1.45 1.86
C LEU A 122 -8.53 -0.09 1.22
N MET A 123 -7.69 0.90 1.46
CA MET A 123 -7.85 2.24 0.91
C MET A 123 -7.57 2.28 -0.60
N ARG A 124 -6.43 1.75 -1.04
CA ARG A 124 -5.95 1.89 -2.43
C ARG A 124 -6.39 0.76 -3.36
N GLY A 125 -6.69 -0.41 -2.81
CA GLY A 125 -7.12 -1.58 -3.59
C GLY A 125 -8.61 -1.64 -3.80
N ILE A 126 -9.41 -1.34 -2.77
CA ILE A 126 -10.87 -1.42 -2.82
C ILE A 126 -11.54 -0.04 -2.82
N GLY A 127 -10.82 1.00 -2.46
CA GLY A 127 -11.36 2.37 -2.45
C GLY A 127 -12.20 2.72 -1.23
N ARG A 128 -11.94 2.08 -0.08
CA ARG A 128 -12.65 2.43 1.15
C ARG A 128 -12.40 3.89 1.53
N GLN A 129 -13.44 4.57 1.98
CA GLN A 129 -13.41 6.00 2.33
C GLN A 129 -13.17 6.23 3.84
N ASP A 130 -13.36 5.20 4.64
CA ASP A 130 -13.29 5.19 6.10
C ASP A 130 -11.94 4.71 6.64
N ILE A 131 -10.87 4.88 5.86
CA ILE A 131 -9.52 4.43 6.22
C ILE A 131 -8.60 5.61 6.54
N LEU A 132 -8.01 5.55 7.72
CA LEU A 132 -6.93 6.43 8.16
C LEU A 132 -5.78 5.59 8.70
N PRO A 133 -4.65 5.48 7.98
CA PRO A 133 -3.45 4.84 8.52
C PRO A 133 -2.78 5.75 9.56
N ALA A 134 -3.41 5.89 10.73
CA ALA A 134 -2.99 6.85 11.77
C ALA A 134 -1.58 6.59 12.31
N GLY A 135 -1.03 5.38 12.13
CA GLY A 135 0.37 5.07 12.44
C GLY A 135 1.37 5.60 11.40
N ASP A 136 0.92 6.12 10.26
CA ASP A 136 1.78 6.69 9.22
C ASP A 136 2.50 7.95 9.72
N LEU A 137 3.82 7.99 9.54
CA LEU A 137 4.65 9.10 10.02
C LEU A 137 4.24 10.44 9.41
N ILE A 138 3.90 10.47 8.12
CA ILE A 138 3.49 11.69 7.42
C ILE A 138 2.17 12.19 8.00
N ILE A 139 1.20 11.30 8.20
CA ILE A 139 -0.09 11.67 8.77
C ILE A 139 0.09 12.23 10.17
N ARG A 140 0.84 11.55 11.02
CA ARG A 140 1.13 12.00 12.39
C ARG A 140 1.78 13.37 12.43
N LYS A 141 2.70 13.64 11.49
CA LYS A 141 3.38 14.92 11.36
C LYS A 141 2.44 16.02 10.85
N VAL A 142 1.75 15.78 9.73
CA VAL A 142 0.90 16.80 9.10
C VAL A 142 -0.29 17.16 9.99
N VAL A 143 -0.92 16.16 10.61
CA VAL A 143 -2.01 16.42 11.57
C VAL A 143 -1.50 17.21 12.76
N GLY A 144 -0.31 16.89 13.28
CA GLY A 144 0.32 17.69 14.34
C GLY A 144 0.52 19.14 13.94
N GLU A 145 1.05 19.39 12.74
CA GLU A 145 1.23 20.75 12.21
C GLU A 145 -0.12 21.48 12.03
N MET A 146 -1.14 20.81 11.53
CA MET A 146 -2.48 21.41 11.33
C MET A 146 -3.17 21.84 12.63
N TYR A 147 -2.92 21.13 13.70
CA TYR A 147 -3.49 21.41 15.03
C TYR A 147 -2.48 22.09 15.99
N GLU A 148 -1.39 22.64 15.44
CA GLU A 148 -0.38 23.44 16.18
C GLU A 148 0.30 22.66 17.33
N TYR A 149 0.46 21.36 17.21
CA TYR A 149 1.24 20.57 18.14
C TYR A 149 2.74 20.71 17.85
N ASN A 150 3.53 20.95 18.89
CA ASN A 150 4.99 21.07 18.78
C ASN A 150 5.70 19.72 18.69
N GLU A 151 5.00 18.62 18.97
CA GLU A 151 5.54 17.27 19.01
C GLU A 151 4.88 16.38 17.97
N LEU A 152 5.59 15.30 17.59
CA LEU A 152 5.03 14.29 16.71
C LEU A 152 3.90 13.54 17.43
N LEU A 153 2.69 13.64 16.90
CA LEU A 153 1.54 12.94 17.46
C LEU A 153 1.75 11.41 17.50
N THR A 154 1.19 10.77 18.51
CA THR A 154 1.07 9.31 18.56
C THR A 154 -0.07 8.83 17.64
N GLU A 155 -0.07 7.54 17.28
CA GLU A 155 -1.19 6.94 16.54
C GLU A 155 -2.52 7.13 17.27
N SER A 156 -2.52 6.98 18.60
CA SER A 156 -3.73 7.11 19.42
C SER A 156 -4.32 8.53 19.36
N GLN A 157 -3.48 9.55 19.47
CA GLN A 157 -3.92 10.95 19.35
C GLN A 157 -4.53 11.24 17.97
N VAL A 158 -3.88 10.79 16.90
CA VAL A 158 -4.45 10.96 15.54
C VAL A 158 -5.79 10.24 15.38
N ARG A 159 -5.94 9.04 15.95
CA ARG A 159 -7.23 8.32 15.92
C ARG A 159 -8.32 9.03 16.71
N GLU A 160 -7.99 9.59 17.87
CA GLU A 160 -8.93 10.39 18.65
C GLU A 160 -9.39 11.63 17.88
N MET A 161 -8.43 12.40 17.34
CA MET A 161 -8.72 13.59 16.53
C MET A 161 -9.55 13.25 15.29
N SER A 162 -9.33 12.08 14.68
CA SER A 162 -10.04 11.65 13.48
C SER A 162 -11.52 11.35 13.69
N THR A 163 -11.98 11.26 14.91
CA THR A 163 -13.42 11.02 15.22
C THR A 163 -14.32 12.09 14.64
N GLN A 164 -13.81 13.32 14.46
CA GLN A 164 -14.51 14.43 13.82
C GLN A 164 -14.45 14.41 12.29
N TRP A 165 -13.64 13.50 11.68
CA TRP A 165 -13.46 13.41 10.23
C TRP A 165 -14.27 12.29 9.59
N LYS A 166 -15.28 11.77 10.27
CA LYS A 166 -16.11 10.66 9.78
C LYS A 166 -16.50 10.86 8.32
N THR A 167 -16.31 9.80 7.53
CA THR A 167 -16.51 9.73 6.08
C THR A 167 -15.48 10.48 5.21
N ALA A 168 -14.50 11.16 5.82
CA ALA A 168 -13.44 11.90 5.11
C ALA A 168 -12.02 11.39 5.42
N GLU A 169 -11.88 10.31 6.19
CA GLU A 169 -10.61 9.80 6.69
C GLU A 169 -9.62 9.50 5.55
N THR A 170 -10.09 8.83 4.51
CA THR A 170 -9.27 8.53 3.32
C THR A 170 -8.92 9.79 2.55
N LEU A 171 -9.83 10.75 2.41
CA LEU A 171 -9.55 12.02 1.76
C LEU A 171 -8.46 12.79 2.51
N ILE A 172 -8.58 12.89 3.84
CA ILE A 172 -7.59 13.56 4.69
C ILE A 172 -6.23 12.86 4.60
N THR A 173 -6.21 11.52 4.57
CA THR A 173 -4.99 10.75 4.33
C THR A 173 -4.29 11.19 3.04
N HIS A 174 -5.02 11.27 1.92
CA HIS A 174 -4.46 11.70 0.64
C HIS A 174 -3.99 13.14 0.67
N LEU A 175 -4.74 14.05 1.31
CA LEU A 175 -4.34 15.45 1.48
C LEU A 175 -3.06 15.59 2.29
N CYS A 176 -2.90 14.83 3.38
CA CYS A 176 -1.66 14.81 4.16
C CYS A 176 -0.46 14.37 3.33
N TRP A 177 -0.60 13.31 2.54
CA TRP A 177 0.48 12.85 1.66
C TRP A 177 0.82 13.86 0.56
N PHE A 178 -0.20 14.47 -0.06
CA PHE A 178 -0.02 15.52 -1.07
C PHE A 178 0.70 16.73 -0.48
N TYR A 179 0.24 17.24 0.65
CA TYR A 179 0.86 18.37 1.35
C TYR A 179 2.35 18.15 1.65
N MET A 180 2.72 16.94 2.06
CA MET A 180 4.14 16.62 2.29
C MET A 180 4.95 16.53 1.00
N GLN A 181 4.36 16.09 -0.12
CA GLN A 181 5.05 16.08 -1.41
C GLN A 181 5.37 17.50 -1.88
N GLU A 182 4.44 18.43 -1.76
CA GLU A 182 4.64 19.85 -2.11
C GLU A 182 5.70 20.55 -1.26
N LYS A 183 5.87 20.13 0.00
CA LYS A 183 6.92 20.68 0.88
C LYS A 183 8.34 20.16 0.56
N ILE A 184 8.48 19.09 -0.19
CA ILE A 184 9.76 18.44 -0.52
C ILE A 184 10.24 18.85 -1.91
N LEU A 185 9.38 19.40 -2.75
CA LEU A 185 9.69 19.98 -4.06
C LEU A 185 10.12 21.42 -3.92
#